data_0bdebbcc2f783913d981f7055072e437
#
_entry.id   0bdebbcc2f783913d981f7055072e437
#
_cell.length_a   1.000
_cell.length_b   1.000
_cell.length_c   1.000
_cell.angle_alpha   90.00
_cell.angle_beta   90.00
_cell.angle_gamma   90.00
#
_symmetry.space_group_name_H-M   'P 1'
#
loop_
_entity.id
_entity.type
_entity.pdbx_description
1 polymer ?
#
loop_
_entity_poly.entity_id
_entity_poly.type
_entity_poly.pdbx_seq_one_letter_code
_entity_poly.pdbx_strand_id
1 'polypeptide(L)'
;DVLRLCNDAQENVFRHLLVGEPGCGKSMYLLQAVAHALESGWAVLYVPRCIDLINSSSAYMYSPSFATYLQPDIAAHMLQALLKVNGEILRRIETEGIQIEGTTVPKGSLEQVVQRALAEDNAHLRQLSLEHVIRTLAAQKDVPFLVALDDIQAFFMTSKYRDPDFVPLEAYELAVPRALLELVLAPPKDKESGLQRGAVLTALSSTHAEFPPSTELLKALQASTSIPDAPVPWPRLFSTVSCRGS
;
A
#
# COMPACT_ATOMS: atom_id res chain seq x y z
N ASP A 1 -5.53 -21.14 -3.32
CA ASP A 1 -4.33 -21.51 -4.07
C ASP A 1 -3.71 -20.25 -4.66
N VAL A 2 -2.51 -19.84 -4.14
CA VAL A 2 -1.78 -18.61 -4.54
C VAL A 2 -1.52 -18.61 -6.04
N LEU A 3 -1.19 -19.76 -6.63
CA LEU A 3 -0.86 -19.90 -8.05
C LEU A 3 -2.05 -19.57 -8.95
N ARG A 4 -3.27 -19.97 -8.56
CA ARG A 4 -4.48 -19.59 -9.29
C ARG A 4 -4.74 -18.10 -9.23
N LEU A 5 -4.64 -17.50 -8.03
CA LEU A 5 -4.82 -16.06 -7.87
C LEU A 5 -3.83 -15.25 -8.71
N CYS A 6 -2.57 -15.66 -8.76
CA CYS A 6 -1.57 -14.97 -9.56
C CYS A 6 -1.78 -15.17 -11.07
N ASN A 7 -2.22 -16.35 -11.50
CA ASN A 7 -2.52 -16.61 -12.92
C ASN A 7 -3.76 -15.83 -13.37
N ASP A 8 -4.83 -15.80 -12.58
CA ASP A 8 -6.05 -15.04 -12.90
C ASP A 8 -5.79 -13.52 -12.88
N ALA A 9 -4.83 -13.05 -12.05
CA ALA A 9 -4.43 -11.64 -11.98
C ALA A 9 -3.62 -11.15 -13.20
N GLN A 10 -3.25 -12.03 -14.14
CA GLN A 10 -2.64 -11.60 -15.40
C GLN A 10 -3.62 -10.88 -16.33
N GLU A 11 -4.91 -11.14 -16.21
CA GLU A 11 -5.94 -10.54 -17.07
C GLU A 11 -6.86 -9.56 -16.35
N ASN A 12 -6.97 -9.68 -15.00
CA ASN A 12 -7.88 -8.89 -14.19
C ASN A 12 -7.18 -8.38 -12.91
N VAL A 13 -7.73 -7.33 -12.31
CA VAL A 13 -7.29 -6.82 -11.00
C VAL A 13 -8.05 -7.52 -9.89
N PHE A 14 -7.32 -8.20 -9.02
CA PHE A 14 -7.90 -8.86 -7.84
C PHE A 14 -7.54 -8.11 -6.56
N ARG A 15 -8.49 -8.04 -5.65
CA ARG A 15 -8.30 -7.51 -4.29
C ARG A 15 -8.80 -8.54 -3.29
N HIS A 16 -7.88 -9.02 -2.45
CA HIS A 16 -8.20 -10.00 -1.41
C HIS A 16 -7.77 -9.50 -0.05
N LEU A 17 -8.67 -9.65 0.92
CA LEU A 17 -8.38 -9.44 2.32
C LEU A 17 -8.33 -10.81 3.02
N LEU A 18 -7.17 -11.16 3.56
CA LEU A 18 -6.97 -12.35 4.37
C LEU A 18 -7.45 -12.09 5.80
N VAL A 19 -8.44 -12.86 6.22
CA VAL A 19 -8.98 -12.83 7.58
C VAL A 19 -8.88 -14.21 8.21
N GLY A 20 -8.81 -14.29 9.52
CA GLY A 20 -8.74 -15.55 10.23
C GLY A 20 -8.09 -15.42 11.60
N GLU A 21 -8.05 -16.51 12.34
CA GLU A 21 -7.46 -16.55 13.67
C GLU A 21 -5.95 -16.24 13.67
N PRO A 22 -5.40 -15.79 14.81
CA PRO A 22 -3.96 -15.66 14.96
C PRO A 22 -3.25 -16.98 14.67
N GLY A 23 -2.10 -16.91 13.97
CA GLY A 23 -1.30 -18.10 13.68
C GLY A 23 -1.81 -18.95 12.50
N CYS A 24 -2.94 -18.63 11.85
CA CYS A 24 -3.44 -19.39 10.69
C CYS A 24 -2.64 -19.21 9.38
N GLY A 25 -1.52 -18.51 9.41
CA GLY A 25 -0.60 -18.43 8.27
C GLY A 25 -0.84 -17.26 7.31
N LYS A 26 -1.63 -16.23 7.64
CA LYS A 26 -1.91 -15.06 6.77
C LYS A 26 -0.65 -14.38 6.23
N SER A 27 0.28 -14.05 7.11
CA SER A 27 1.56 -13.40 6.72
C SER A 27 2.43 -14.34 5.85
N MET A 28 2.40 -15.65 6.13
CA MET A 28 3.10 -16.64 5.30
C MET A 28 2.48 -16.74 3.90
N TYR A 29 1.15 -16.65 3.81
CA TYR A 29 0.46 -16.61 2.52
C TYR A 29 0.85 -15.36 1.70
N LEU A 30 0.89 -14.17 2.34
CA LEU A 30 1.38 -12.96 1.69
C LEU A 30 2.82 -13.12 1.19
N LEU A 31 3.70 -13.68 2.02
CA LEU A 31 5.10 -13.87 1.66
C LEU A 31 5.26 -14.86 0.50
N GLN A 32 4.46 -15.94 0.44
CA GLN A 32 4.44 -16.87 -0.69
C GLN A 32 3.96 -16.18 -1.98
N ALA A 33 2.94 -15.32 -1.88
CA ALA A 33 2.47 -14.56 -3.03
C ALA A 33 3.53 -13.57 -3.54
N VAL A 34 4.25 -12.91 -2.63
CA VAL A 34 5.38 -12.02 -2.95
C VAL A 34 6.49 -12.80 -3.67
N ALA A 35 6.90 -13.95 -3.12
CA ALA A 35 7.95 -14.78 -3.73
C ALA A 35 7.55 -15.23 -5.15
N HIS A 36 6.32 -15.71 -5.31
CA HIS A 36 5.82 -16.13 -6.62
C HIS A 36 5.72 -14.98 -7.63
N ALA A 37 5.27 -13.81 -7.20
CA ALA A 37 5.20 -12.62 -8.06
C ALA A 37 6.59 -12.19 -8.55
N LEU A 38 7.59 -12.20 -7.67
CA LEU A 38 8.97 -11.90 -8.02
C LEU A 38 9.55 -12.90 -9.03
N GLU A 39 9.34 -14.21 -8.81
CA GLU A 39 9.75 -15.26 -9.74
C GLU A 39 9.05 -15.13 -11.10
N SER A 40 7.82 -14.62 -11.11
CA SER A 40 7.03 -14.39 -12.32
C SER A 40 7.33 -13.04 -13.01
N GLY A 41 8.28 -12.25 -12.52
CA GLY A 41 8.68 -10.97 -13.10
C GLY A 41 7.69 -9.82 -12.89
N TRP A 42 6.86 -9.88 -11.85
CA TRP A 42 5.96 -8.80 -11.48
C TRP A 42 6.71 -7.71 -10.72
N ALA A 43 6.20 -6.48 -10.80
CA ALA A 43 6.55 -5.45 -9.84
C ALA A 43 5.90 -5.77 -8.49
N VAL A 44 6.62 -5.53 -7.38
CA VAL A 44 6.13 -5.87 -6.04
C VAL A 44 6.34 -4.70 -5.08
N LEU A 45 5.27 -4.32 -4.38
CA LEU A 45 5.29 -3.49 -3.18
C LEU A 45 4.83 -4.34 -2.00
N TYR A 46 5.74 -4.63 -1.08
CA TYR A 46 5.43 -5.40 0.12
C TYR A 46 5.70 -4.59 1.38
N VAL A 47 4.67 -4.45 2.21
CA VAL A 47 4.75 -3.83 3.54
C VAL A 47 4.44 -4.92 4.57
N PRO A 48 5.48 -5.45 5.24
CA PRO A 48 5.32 -6.59 6.17
C PRO A 48 4.59 -6.22 7.47
N ARG A 49 4.51 -4.92 7.79
CA ARG A 49 3.85 -4.43 9.00
C ARG A 49 3.37 -2.99 8.81
N CYS A 50 2.10 -2.82 8.43
CA CYS A 50 1.51 -1.48 8.30
C CYS A 50 1.49 -0.71 9.63
N ILE A 51 1.54 -1.40 10.77
CA ILE A 51 1.65 -0.80 12.11
C ILE A 51 2.90 0.08 12.24
N ASP A 52 4.01 -0.28 11.59
CA ASP A 52 5.26 0.50 11.68
C ASP A 52 5.13 1.88 11.01
N LEU A 53 4.12 2.08 10.16
CA LEU A 53 3.83 3.37 9.53
C LEU A 53 3.04 4.33 10.44
N ILE A 54 2.44 3.82 11.54
CA ILE A 54 1.57 4.60 12.43
C ILE A 54 1.99 4.59 13.90
N ASN A 55 3.06 3.88 14.25
CA ASN A 55 3.50 3.67 15.65
C ASN A 55 4.36 4.81 16.21
N SER A 56 4.56 5.90 15.47
CA SER A 56 5.39 7.05 15.85
C SER A 56 6.88 6.73 16.07
N SER A 57 7.40 5.73 15.35
CA SER A 57 8.82 5.34 15.43
C SER A 57 9.76 6.15 14.53
N SER A 58 9.23 7.02 13.66
CA SER A 58 10.01 7.85 12.73
C SER A 58 9.69 9.33 12.86
N ALA A 59 10.62 10.17 12.39
CA ALA A 59 10.38 11.60 12.27
C ALA A 59 9.23 11.92 11.30
N TYR A 60 8.50 12.99 11.60
CA TYR A 60 7.40 13.46 10.77
C TYR A 60 7.33 14.99 10.78
N MET A 61 6.73 15.56 9.76
CA MET A 61 6.55 17.00 9.64
C MET A 61 5.27 17.32 8.84
N TYR A 62 4.55 18.37 9.23
CA TYR A 62 3.41 18.84 8.47
C TYR A 62 3.86 19.55 7.19
N SER A 63 3.22 19.25 6.09
CA SER A 63 3.42 19.93 4.80
C SER A 63 2.12 20.61 4.37
N PRO A 64 2.08 21.96 4.33
CA PRO A 64 0.93 22.68 3.80
C PRO A 64 0.63 22.34 2.33
N SER A 65 1.67 22.11 1.53
CA SER A 65 1.56 21.78 0.11
C SER A 65 0.83 20.47 -0.15
N PHE A 66 1.04 19.47 0.70
CA PHE A 66 0.38 18.18 0.61
C PHE A 66 -0.84 18.07 1.53
N ALA A 67 -1.09 19.10 2.37
CA ALA A 67 -2.12 19.10 3.41
C ALA A 67 -2.11 17.81 4.25
N THR A 68 -0.89 17.35 4.64
CA THR A 68 -0.68 16.08 5.34
C THR A 68 0.64 16.08 6.11
N TYR A 69 0.83 15.09 6.97
CA TYR A 69 2.08 14.88 7.68
C TYR A 69 2.98 13.93 6.89
N LEU A 70 4.15 14.43 6.46
CA LEU A 70 5.16 13.65 5.76
C LEU A 70 5.97 12.81 6.73
N GLN A 71 6.39 11.64 6.26
CA GLN A 71 7.24 10.68 6.98
C GLN A 71 8.48 10.38 6.13
N PRO A 72 9.48 11.28 6.08
CA PRO A 72 10.57 11.23 5.10
C PRO A 72 11.42 9.96 5.19
N ASP A 73 11.66 9.45 6.40
CA ASP A 73 12.45 8.24 6.59
C ASP A 73 11.70 6.99 6.12
N ILE A 74 10.39 6.93 6.40
CA ILE A 74 9.53 5.84 5.93
C ILE A 74 9.46 5.86 4.41
N ALA A 75 9.24 7.03 3.80
CA ALA A 75 9.23 7.18 2.35
C ALA A 75 10.56 6.76 1.72
N ALA A 76 11.70 7.14 2.32
CA ALA A 76 13.02 6.73 1.86
C ALA A 76 13.22 5.20 1.96
N HIS A 77 12.85 4.58 3.09
CA HIS A 77 12.94 3.13 3.26
C HIS A 77 12.08 2.38 2.23
N MET A 78 10.87 2.85 1.94
CA MET A 78 10.01 2.25 0.92
C MET A 78 10.59 2.40 -0.49
N LEU A 79 11.15 3.58 -0.82
CA LEU A 79 11.84 3.80 -2.09
C LEU A 79 13.05 2.88 -2.23
N GLN A 80 13.87 2.71 -1.18
CA GLN A 80 14.99 1.78 -1.17
C GLN A 80 14.54 0.34 -1.39
N ALA A 81 13.46 -0.09 -0.72
CA ALA A 81 12.91 -1.43 -0.88
C ALA A 81 12.38 -1.65 -2.30
N LEU A 82 11.66 -0.68 -2.87
CA LEU A 82 11.18 -0.72 -4.25
C LEU A 82 12.34 -0.82 -5.24
N LEU A 83 13.39 -0.01 -5.07
CA LEU A 83 14.57 -0.04 -5.92
C LEU A 83 15.29 -1.38 -5.85
N LYS A 84 15.47 -1.92 -4.65
CA LYS A 84 16.17 -3.19 -4.42
C LYS A 84 15.43 -4.37 -5.07
N VAL A 85 14.11 -4.37 -4.98
CA VAL A 85 13.28 -5.49 -5.42
C VAL A 85 12.92 -5.39 -6.90
N ASN A 86 12.64 -4.17 -7.40
CA ASN A 86 12.11 -3.94 -8.74
C ASN A 86 13.09 -3.21 -9.67
N GLY A 87 14.38 -3.13 -9.35
CA GLY A 87 15.34 -2.26 -10.05
C GLY A 87 15.34 -2.41 -11.57
N GLU A 88 15.28 -3.64 -12.09
CA GLU A 88 15.21 -3.89 -13.54
C GLU A 88 13.92 -3.39 -14.18
N ILE A 89 12.79 -3.52 -13.47
CA ILE A 89 11.49 -3.04 -13.93
C ILE A 89 11.48 -1.51 -13.92
N LEU A 90 11.94 -0.90 -12.83
CA LEU A 90 12.00 0.56 -12.68
C LEU A 90 12.90 1.22 -13.72
N ARG A 91 13.95 0.53 -14.18
CA ARG A 91 14.85 1.01 -15.24
C ARG A 91 14.16 1.09 -16.61
N ARG A 92 13.22 0.18 -16.88
CA ARG A 92 12.51 0.09 -18.18
C ARG A 92 11.32 1.03 -18.29
N ILE A 93 10.78 1.48 -17.16
CA ILE A 93 9.59 2.34 -17.15
C ILE A 93 10.02 3.80 -17.15
N GLU A 94 9.71 4.50 -18.23
CA GLU A 94 9.94 5.93 -18.38
C GLU A 94 8.79 6.76 -17.82
N THR A 95 9.10 7.94 -17.28
CA THR A 95 8.11 8.90 -16.77
C THR A 95 8.38 10.30 -17.32
N GLU A 96 7.30 11.05 -17.56
CA GLU A 96 7.40 12.44 -18.02
C GLU A 96 7.85 13.42 -16.93
N GLY A 97 7.95 12.97 -15.70
CA GLY A 97 8.24 13.79 -14.53
C GLY A 97 7.02 14.53 -14.00
N ILE A 98 7.14 15.08 -12.81
CA ILE A 98 6.08 15.85 -12.14
C ILE A 98 6.69 17.06 -11.47
N GLN A 99 5.97 18.18 -11.48
CA GLN A 99 6.30 19.37 -10.71
C GLN A 99 5.12 19.75 -9.81
N ILE A 100 5.38 19.82 -8.50
CA ILE A 100 4.41 20.28 -7.51
C ILE A 100 5.12 21.29 -6.60
N GLU A 101 4.64 22.53 -6.57
CA GLU A 101 5.04 23.59 -5.64
C GLU A 101 6.56 23.72 -5.40
N GLY A 102 7.34 23.79 -6.48
CA GLY A 102 8.80 23.95 -6.41
C GLY A 102 9.59 22.66 -6.24
N THR A 103 8.91 21.51 -6.02
CA THR A 103 9.54 20.19 -6.03
C THR A 103 9.33 19.54 -7.38
N THR A 104 10.42 19.12 -8.04
CA THR A 104 10.37 18.52 -9.37
C THR A 104 10.92 17.10 -9.34
N VAL A 105 10.08 16.14 -9.75
CA VAL A 105 10.51 14.80 -10.15
C VAL A 105 10.92 14.89 -11.62
N PRO A 106 12.16 14.60 -12.00
CA PRO A 106 12.62 14.76 -13.37
C PRO A 106 11.99 13.73 -14.30
N LYS A 107 11.98 14.08 -15.60
CA LYS A 107 11.76 13.11 -16.66
C LYS A 107 12.89 12.08 -16.70
N GLY A 108 12.58 10.82 -16.93
CA GLY A 108 13.55 9.73 -17.04
C GLY A 108 12.98 8.40 -16.59
N SER A 109 13.83 7.43 -16.30
CA SER A 109 13.36 6.15 -15.75
C SER A 109 12.93 6.29 -14.30
N LEU A 110 11.99 5.43 -13.86
CA LEU A 110 11.60 5.38 -12.44
C LEU A 110 12.78 5.07 -11.51
N GLU A 111 13.77 4.30 -11.98
CA GLU A 111 15.01 4.07 -11.24
C GLU A 111 15.75 5.37 -10.93
N GLN A 112 15.91 6.26 -11.93
CA GLN A 112 16.56 7.56 -11.75
C GLN A 112 15.77 8.47 -10.80
N VAL A 113 14.44 8.45 -10.87
CA VAL A 113 13.56 9.17 -9.94
C VAL A 113 13.83 8.73 -8.49
N VAL A 114 13.86 7.41 -8.25
CA VAL A 114 14.11 6.86 -6.92
C VAL A 114 15.51 7.21 -6.43
N GLN A 115 16.54 7.01 -7.27
CA GLN A 115 17.94 7.30 -6.91
C GLN A 115 18.11 8.79 -6.54
N ARG A 116 17.51 9.70 -7.28
CA ARG A 116 17.55 11.12 -6.98
C ARG A 116 16.85 11.45 -5.66
N ALA A 117 15.65 10.91 -5.42
CA ALA A 117 14.93 11.12 -4.17
C ALA A 117 15.70 10.61 -2.94
N LEU A 118 16.50 9.55 -3.11
CA LEU A 118 17.35 9.00 -2.05
C LEU A 118 18.65 9.79 -1.86
N ALA A 119 19.18 10.40 -2.91
CA ALA A 119 20.41 11.19 -2.85
C ALA A 119 20.20 12.57 -2.21
N GLU A 120 19.00 13.14 -2.34
CA GLU A 120 18.66 14.46 -1.80
C GLU A 120 17.99 14.32 -0.42
N ASP A 121 18.41 15.12 0.55
CA ASP A 121 17.75 15.20 1.87
C ASP A 121 16.55 16.16 1.80
N ASN A 122 15.53 15.76 1.04
CA ASN A 122 14.33 16.53 0.81
C ASN A 122 13.09 15.67 1.05
N ALA A 123 12.37 15.96 2.15
CA ALA A 123 11.19 15.22 2.56
C ALA A 123 10.06 15.25 1.51
N HIS A 124 9.83 16.41 0.89
CA HIS A 124 8.81 16.58 -0.14
C HIS A 124 9.15 15.78 -1.40
N LEU A 125 10.42 15.79 -1.82
CA LEU A 125 10.86 15.02 -2.98
C LEU A 125 10.73 13.51 -2.73
N ARG A 126 11.09 13.02 -1.54
CA ARG A 126 10.94 11.61 -1.16
C ARG A 126 9.47 11.18 -1.22
N GLN A 127 8.56 11.96 -0.62
CA GLN A 127 7.13 11.65 -0.63
C GLN A 127 6.56 11.69 -2.05
N LEU A 128 6.82 12.77 -2.80
CA LEU A 128 6.34 12.92 -4.17
C LEU A 128 6.84 11.80 -5.08
N SER A 129 8.12 11.43 -4.95
CA SER A 129 8.72 10.34 -5.73
C SER A 129 8.10 8.99 -5.37
N LEU A 130 7.84 8.73 -4.08
CA LEU A 130 7.19 7.49 -3.66
C LEU A 130 5.79 7.36 -4.26
N GLU A 131 4.96 8.40 -4.12
CA GLU A 131 3.61 8.42 -4.69
C GLU A 131 3.64 8.28 -6.22
N HIS A 132 4.56 8.99 -6.87
CA HIS A 132 4.72 8.92 -8.33
C HIS A 132 5.10 7.52 -8.81
N VAL A 133 6.08 6.88 -8.15
CA VAL A 133 6.52 5.51 -8.48
C VAL A 133 5.36 4.53 -8.30
N ILE A 134 4.64 4.60 -7.18
CA ILE A 134 3.50 3.72 -6.90
C ILE A 134 2.40 3.90 -7.96
N ARG A 135 2.01 5.15 -8.26
CA ARG A 135 0.98 5.43 -9.27
C ARG A 135 1.40 4.98 -10.67
N THR A 136 2.66 5.22 -11.04
CA THR A 136 3.18 4.79 -12.34
C THR A 136 3.21 3.27 -12.46
N LEU A 137 3.63 2.54 -11.42
CA LEU A 137 3.56 1.08 -11.38
C LEU A 137 2.11 0.58 -11.45
N ALA A 138 1.19 1.21 -10.74
CA ALA A 138 -0.23 0.84 -10.78
C ALA A 138 -0.86 1.06 -12.16
N ALA A 139 -0.42 2.08 -12.90
CA ALA A 139 -0.91 2.40 -14.24
C ALA A 139 -0.35 1.48 -15.35
N GLN A 140 0.66 0.65 -15.05
CA GLN A 140 1.26 -0.25 -16.05
C GLN A 140 0.29 -1.37 -16.47
N LYS A 141 0.31 -1.66 -17.78
CA LYS A 141 -0.43 -2.80 -18.38
C LYS A 141 0.50 -3.95 -18.76
N ASP A 142 1.74 -3.62 -19.07
CA ASP A 142 2.73 -4.60 -19.54
C ASP A 142 3.31 -5.42 -18.38
N VAL A 143 3.56 -4.76 -17.25
CA VAL A 143 4.09 -5.39 -16.04
C VAL A 143 3.00 -5.45 -14.99
N PRO A 144 2.60 -6.64 -14.53
CA PRO A 144 1.65 -6.76 -13.43
C PRO A 144 2.28 -6.25 -12.12
N PHE A 145 1.46 -5.66 -11.24
CA PHE A 145 1.91 -5.11 -9.98
C PHE A 145 1.22 -5.79 -8.80
N LEU A 146 2.00 -6.36 -7.90
CA LEU A 146 1.51 -6.90 -6.63
C LEU A 146 1.70 -5.87 -5.52
N VAL A 147 0.61 -5.55 -4.84
CA VAL A 147 0.61 -4.79 -3.59
C VAL A 147 0.24 -5.75 -2.45
N ALA A 148 1.17 -6.01 -1.55
CA ALA A 148 0.99 -6.92 -0.42
C ALA A 148 1.19 -6.16 0.89
N LEU A 149 0.14 -6.06 1.72
CA LEU A 149 0.13 -5.30 2.97
C LEU A 149 -0.29 -6.18 4.14
N ASP A 150 0.57 -6.32 5.13
CA ASP A 150 0.22 -7.01 6.38
C ASP A 150 -0.18 -6.02 7.47
N ASP A 151 -1.02 -6.43 8.41
CA ASP A 151 -1.59 -5.59 9.46
C ASP A 151 -2.38 -4.37 8.93
N ILE A 152 -3.19 -4.56 7.89
CA ILE A 152 -3.94 -3.49 7.21
C ILE A 152 -4.90 -2.74 8.14
N GLN A 153 -5.33 -3.33 9.27
CA GLN A 153 -6.16 -2.67 10.28
C GLN A 153 -5.54 -1.34 10.77
N ALA A 154 -4.21 -1.24 10.73
CA ALA A 154 -3.48 -0.03 11.11
C ALA A 154 -3.95 1.23 10.37
N PHE A 155 -4.37 1.10 9.11
CA PHE A 155 -4.80 2.24 8.32
C PHE A 155 -6.22 2.75 8.65
N PHE A 156 -6.96 2.02 9.48
CA PHE A 156 -8.31 2.35 9.93
C PHE A 156 -8.37 2.71 11.41
N MET A 157 -7.28 3.24 11.93
CA MET A 157 -7.12 3.58 13.34
C MET A 157 -6.46 4.93 13.50
N THR A 158 -6.61 5.47 14.70
CA THR A 158 -5.81 6.59 15.19
C THR A 158 -4.36 6.15 15.35
N SER A 159 -3.42 6.94 14.83
CA SER A 159 -1.99 6.68 14.93
C SER A 159 -1.43 7.06 16.31
N LYS A 160 -0.16 6.74 16.55
CA LYS A 160 0.58 7.23 17.73
C LYS A 160 1.23 8.61 17.50
N TYR A 161 1.21 9.10 16.27
CA TYR A 161 1.65 10.45 15.94
C TYR A 161 0.66 11.49 16.46
N ARG A 162 1.13 12.68 16.74
CA ARG A 162 0.32 13.77 17.28
C ARG A 162 0.56 15.06 16.50
N ASP A 163 -0.45 15.90 16.43
CA ASP A 163 -0.31 17.24 15.92
C ASP A 163 0.38 18.17 16.96
N PRO A 164 0.65 19.47 16.64
CA PRO A 164 1.24 20.42 17.56
C PRO A 164 0.42 20.67 18.84
N ASP A 165 -0.88 20.41 18.81
CA ASP A 165 -1.80 20.54 19.94
C ASP A 165 -1.92 19.23 20.74
N PHE A 166 -1.05 18.25 20.46
CA PHE A 166 -1.03 16.91 21.06
C PHE A 166 -2.26 16.05 20.77
N VAL A 167 -3.08 16.41 19.79
CA VAL A 167 -4.18 15.58 19.33
C VAL A 167 -3.62 14.42 18.50
N PRO A 168 -4.03 13.17 18.74
CA PRO A 168 -3.60 12.04 17.93
C PRO A 168 -4.07 12.18 16.48
N LEU A 169 -3.17 11.91 15.54
CA LEU A 169 -3.46 11.92 14.10
C LEU A 169 -4.12 10.61 13.67
N GLU A 170 -5.10 10.71 12.81
CA GLU A 170 -5.64 9.53 12.13
C GLU A 170 -4.62 8.99 11.10
N ALA A 171 -4.65 7.70 10.82
CA ALA A 171 -3.69 7.09 9.89
C ALA A 171 -3.71 7.74 8.49
N TYR A 172 -4.88 8.17 8.01
CA TYR A 172 -5.03 8.84 6.70
C TYR A 172 -4.48 10.28 6.66
N GLU A 173 -4.17 10.89 7.80
CA GLU A 173 -3.51 12.20 7.88
C GLU A 173 -1.99 12.09 7.68
N LEU A 174 -1.45 10.87 7.70
CA LEU A 174 -0.06 10.57 7.38
C LEU A 174 0.07 10.26 5.89
N ALA A 175 1.05 10.86 5.22
CA ALA A 175 1.18 10.81 3.77
C ALA A 175 1.39 9.39 3.20
N VAL A 176 2.23 8.58 3.85
CA VAL A 176 2.52 7.21 3.38
C VAL A 176 1.31 6.29 3.56
N PRO A 177 0.68 6.18 4.75
CA PRO A 177 -0.56 5.43 4.90
C PRO A 177 -1.67 5.87 3.94
N ARG A 178 -1.84 7.20 3.76
CA ARG A 178 -2.84 7.75 2.82
C ARG A 178 -2.61 7.28 1.38
N ALA A 179 -1.37 7.38 0.88
CA ALA A 179 -1.04 6.96 -0.48
C ALA A 179 -1.29 5.46 -0.71
N LEU A 180 -0.95 4.62 0.29
CA LEU A 180 -1.23 3.19 0.23
C LEU A 180 -2.71 2.88 0.32
N LEU A 181 -3.45 3.60 1.17
CA LEU A 181 -4.89 3.43 1.32
C LEU A 181 -5.64 3.82 0.04
N GLU A 182 -5.26 4.92 -0.61
CA GLU A 182 -5.78 5.32 -1.91
C GLU A 182 -5.61 4.21 -2.95
N LEU A 183 -4.43 3.62 -3.04
CA LEU A 183 -4.14 2.52 -3.96
C LEU A 183 -4.99 1.27 -3.67
N VAL A 184 -5.16 0.94 -2.39
CA VAL A 184 -5.94 -0.22 -1.94
C VAL A 184 -7.44 -0.02 -2.18
N LEU A 185 -7.96 1.19 -1.97
CA LEU A 185 -9.38 1.52 -2.07
C LEU A 185 -9.82 2.02 -3.46
N ALA A 186 -8.88 2.37 -4.34
CA ALA A 186 -9.21 2.85 -5.67
C ALA A 186 -10.17 1.90 -6.41
N PRO A 187 -11.21 2.41 -7.09
CA PRO A 187 -12.11 1.56 -7.87
C PRO A 187 -11.35 0.75 -8.94
N PRO A 188 -11.74 -0.51 -9.23
CA PRO A 188 -11.01 -1.41 -10.13
C PRO A 188 -10.89 -0.94 -11.60
N LYS A 189 -11.50 0.15 -11.98
CA LYS A 189 -11.47 0.71 -13.35
C LYS A 189 -11.14 2.19 -13.38
N ASP A 190 -10.72 2.75 -12.27
CA ASP A 190 -10.27 4.12 -12.24
C ASP A 190 -8.93 4.22 -12.99
N LYS A 191 -8.92 5.05 -14.04
CA LYS A 191 -7.74 5.21 -14.91
C LYS A 191 -6.63 6.01 -14.26
N GLU A 192 -6.95 6.80 -13.22
CA GLU A 192 -6.01 7.73 -12.61
C GLU A 192 -5.35 7.19 -11.34
N SER A 193 -6.07 6.39 -10.54
CA SER A 193 -5.59 5.91 -9.23
C SER A 193 -5.65 4.38 -9.07
N GLY A 194 -6.33 3.68 -9.98
CA GLY A 194 -6.57 2.24 -9.89
C GLY A 194 -5.46 1.39 -10.51
N LEU A 195 -5.20 0.24 -9.88
CA LEU A 195 -4.35 -0.79 -10.45
C LEU A 195 -4.93 -1.28 -11.79
N GLN A 196 -4.11 -1.22 -12.86
CA GLN A 196 -4.55 -1.64 -14.20
C GLN A 196 -4.36 -3.14 -14.44
N ARG A 197 -3.32 -3.74 -13.86
CA ARG A 197 -2.99 -5.16 -13.97
C ARG A 197 -2.26 -5.63 -12.73
N GLY A 198 -2.70 -6.74 -12.13
CA GLY A 198 -2.06 -7.33 -10.96
C GLY A 198 -3.01 -7.57 -9.79
N ALA A 199 -2.51 -7.56 -8.57
CA ALA A 199 -3.28 -7.90 -7.38
C ALA A 199 -2.97 -7.01 -6.18
N VAL A 200 -3.97 -6.79 -5.34
CA VAL A 200 -3.84 -6.23 -3.99
C VAL A 200 -4.19 -7.33 -2.99
N LEU A 201 -3.21 -7.74 -2.20
CA LEU A 201 -3.36 -8.72 -1.14
C LEU A 201 -3.12 -8.03 0.21
N THR A 202 -4.10 -8.08 1.08
CA THR A 202 -3.98 -7.49 2.41
C THR A 202 -4.27 -8.55 3.47
N ALA A 203 -3.63 -8.45 4.64
CA ALA A 203 -3.93 -9.32 5.77
C ALA A 203 -4.31 -8.49 6.98
N LEU A 204 -5.31 -8.97 7.71
CA LEU A 204 -5.83 -8.34 8.91
C LEU A 204 -5.42 -9.17 10.13
N SER A 205 -4.80 -8.51 11.12
CA SER A 205 -4.55 -9.11 12.44
C SER A 205 -5.72 -8.79 13.38
N SER A 206 -6.43 -9.82 13.81
CA SER A 206 -7.63 -9.68 14.65
C SER A 206 -7.34 -9.46 16.14
N THR A 207 -6.12 -9.72 16.59
CA THR A 207 -5.77 -9.78 18.04
C THR A 207 -4.49 -9.04 18.40
N HIS A 208 -4.10 -8.05 17.60
CA HIS A 208 -2.95 -7.23 18.00
C HIS A 208 -3.28 -6.43 19.25
N ALA A 209 -2.47 -6.58 20.32
CA ALA A 209 -2.80 -6.04 21.63
C ALA A 209 -2.86 -4.49 21.65
N GLU A 210 -2.00 -3.84 20.89
CA GLU A 210 -1.89 -2.38 20.86
C GLU A 210 -2.64 -1.73 19.70
N PHE A 211 -2.79 -2.47 18.59
CA PHE A 211 -3.46 -2.03 17.37
C PHE A 211 -4.54 -3.04 16.94
N PRO A 212 -5.60 -3.24 17.77
CA PRO A 212 -6.70 -4.11 17.41
C PRO A 212 -7.53 -3.47 16.28
N PRO A 213 -8.16 -4.25 15.40
CA PRO A 213 -9.07 -3.71 14.42
C PRO A 213 -10.25 -3.01 15.10
N SER A 214 -10.71 -1.88 14.53
CA SER A 214 -11.87 -1.17 15.06
C SER A 214 -13.14 -2.00 14.98
N THR A 215 -14.10 -1.76 15.88
CA THR A 215 -15.40 -2.44 15.87
C THR A 215 -16.17 -2.17 14.60
N GLU A 216 -16.01 -0.98 14.00
CA GLU A 216 -16.62 -0.56 12.74
C GLU A 216 -16.06 -1.38 11.58
N LEU A 217 -14.74 -1.56 11.52
CA LEU A 217 -14.08 -2.41 10.53
C LEU A 217 -14.57 -3.86 10.62
N LEU A 218 -14.63 -4.43 11.82
CA LEU A 218 -15.10 -5.79 12.03
C LEU A 218 -16.58 -5.95 11.63
N LYS A 219 -17.45 -5.00 12.00
CA LYS A 219 -18.86 -4.98 11.57
C LYS A 219 -19.00 -4.89 10.06
N ALA A 220 -18.21 -4.04 9.41
CA ALA A 220 -18.20 -3.90 7.95
C ALA A 220 -17.79 -5.20 7.25
N LEU A 221 -16.79 -5.91 7.77
CA LEU A 221 -16.35 -7.20 7.26
C LEU A 221 -17.41 -8.30 7.46
N GLN A 222 -18.09 -8.35 8.61
CA GLN A 222 -19.17 -9.29 8.88
C GLN A 222 -20.39 -9.02 7.99
N ALA A 223 -20.76 -7.76 7.78
CA ALA A 223 -21.84 -7.38 6.89
C ALA A 223 -21.57 -7.79 5.45
N SER A 224 -20.33 -7.72 4.97
CA SER A 224 -19.97 -8.12 3.60
C SER A 224 -20.03 -9.63 3.37
N THR A 225 -19.92 -10.43 4.42
CA THR A 225 -20.05 -11.91 4.33
C THR A 225 -21.49 -12.40 4.41
N SER A 226 -22.39 -11.58 4.97
CA SER A 226 -23.78 -12.01 5.28
C SER A 226 -24.86 -11.44 4.36
N ILE A 227 -24.57 -10.43 3.50
CA ILE A 227 -25.59 -9.78 2.67
C ILE A 227 -25.09 -9.59 1.23
N PRO A 228 -25.60 -10.37 0.25
CA PRO A 228 -25.18 -10.25 -1.15
C PRO A 228 -25.49 -8.89 -1.82
N ASP A 229 -26.47 -8.11 -1.32
CA ASP A 229 -27.01 -6.92 -2.00
C ASP A 229 -27.02 -5.61 -1.22
N ALA A 230 -26.39 -5.51 -0.05
CA ALA A 230 -26.36 -4.24 0.68
C ALA A 230 -25.34 -3.27 0.06
N PRO A 231 -25.67 -1.98 -0.09
CA PRO A 231 -24.72 -0.95 -0.54
C PRO A 231 -23.75 -0.61 0.59
N VAL A 232 -22.72 -1.41 0.78
CA VAL A 232 -21.65 -1.15 1.74
C VAL A 232 -20.50 -0.53 0.98
N PRO A 233 -20.04 0.69 1.33
CA PRO A 233 -19.17 1.45 0.44
C PRO A 233 -17.81 0.82 0.18
N TRP A 234 -17.26 -0.05 1.02
CA TRP A 234 -15.91 -0.55 0.77
C TRP A 234 -15.60 -2.03 1.09
N PRO A 235 -16.37 -2.79 1.84
CA PRO A 235 -16.15 -4.23 1.94
C PRO A 235 -16.32 -5.00 0.63
N ARG A 236 -17.06 -4.45 -0.35
CA ARG A 236 -17.21 -5.07 -1.70
C ARG A 236 -15.98 -4.91 -2.60
N LEU A 237 -14.99 -4.11 -2.21
CA LEU A 237 -13.74 -3.99 -2.96
C LEU A 237 -12.82 -5.18 -2.76
N PHE A 238 -13.07 -6.01 -1.75
CA PHE A 238 -12.25 -7.17 -1.42
C PHE A 238 -13.10 -8.45 -1.41
N SER A 239 -12.61 -9.49 -2.07
CA SER A 239 -13.04 -10.84 -1.74
C SER A 239 -12.31 -11.29 -0.47
N THR A 240 -13.06 -11.65 0.57
CA THR A 240 -12.49 -12.17 1.82
C THR A 240 -12.07 -13.62 1.65
N VAL A 241 -10.84 -13.93 1.95
CA VAL A 241 -10.33 -15.30 2.04
C VAL A 241 -10.17 -15.62 3.51
N SER A 242 -11.01 -16.53 4.03
CA SER A 242 -10.92 -17.00 5.40
C SER A 242 -9.86 -18.09 5.52
N CYS A 243 -8.79 -17.83 6.26
CA CYS A 243 -7.84 -18.87 6.67
C CYS A 243 -8.41 -19.58 7.92
N ARG A 244 -8.78 -20.84 7.78
CA ARG A 244 -9.11 -21.71 8.94
C ARG A 244 -7.83 -22.42 9.36
N GLY A 245 -7.49 -22.34 10.63
CA GLY A 245 -6.47 -23.19 11.22
C GLY A 245 -6.92 -24.65 11.13
N SER A 246 -6.05 -25.52 10.69
CA SER A 246 -6.21 -26.98 10.76
C SER A 246 -5.82 -27.48 12.13
#